data_5e50d6d4d5cc2a663a20ea4f6bb53af7
#
_entry.id   5e50d6d4d5cc2a663a20ea4f6bb53af7
#
_cell.length_a   1.000
_cell.length_b   1.000
_cell.length_c   1.000
_cell.angle_alpha   90.00
_cell.angle_beta   90.00
_cell.angle_gamma   90.00
#
_symmetry.space_group_name_H-M   'P 1'
#
loop_
_entity.id
_entity.type
_entity.pdbx_description
1 polymer ?
#
loop_
_entity_poly.entity_id
_entity_poly.type
_entity_poly.pdbx_seq_one_letter_code
_entity_poly.pdbx_strand_id
1 'polypeptide(L)'
;MSLLNKILFPIIRLYWFIFRPKTSGAKCVIEHNGKILFVRSSYAMKQWTFPGGSIKKGETPEKTIIREVKEEVGLDIFDLKFLGEFISELYYIKDKVYCFSAKSRTKELKINKYEILEAGWFLIDNIPHPFGAVAEKVKELYKTKNE
;
A
#
# COMPACT_ATOMS: atom_id res chain seq x y z
N MET A 1 -0.54 12.60 -19.98
CA MET A 1 -1.86 11.99 -19.71
C MET A 1 -2.59 11.85 -21.06
N SER A 2 -3.05 10.65 -21.40
CA SER A 2 -3.75 10.42 -22.67
C SER A 2 -5.10 11.15 -22.70
N LEU A 3 -5.60 11.47 -23.91
CA LEU A 3 -6.91 12.10 -24.11
C LEU A 3 -8.02 11.25 -23.47
N LEU A 4 -7.90 9.92 -23.57
CA LEU A 4 -8.83 8.97 -22.96
C LEU A 4 -8.92 9.17 -21.43
N ASN A 5 -7.79 9.36 -20.75
CA ASN A 5 -7.78 9.60 -19.31
C ASN A 5 -8.41 10.94 -18.93
N LYS A 6 -8.26 11.97 -19.78
CA LYS A 6 -8.87 13.30 -19.55
C LYS A 6 -10.40 13.26 -19.62
N ILE A 7 -10.94 12.39 -20.46
CA ILE A 7 -12.41 12.24 -20.64
C ILE A 7 -12.96 11.24 -19.61
N LEU A 8 -12.27 10.13 -19.41
CA LEU A 8 -12.74 9.03 -18.57
C LEU A 8 -12.67 9.35 -17.07
N PHE A 9 -11.65 10.06 -16.62
CA PHE A 9 -11.46 10.37 -15.21
C PHE A 9 -12.60 11.19 -14.58
N PRO A 10 -13.11 12.26 -15.22
CA PRO A 10 -14.28 12.98 -14.69
C PRO A 10 -15.54 12.12 -14.61
N ILE A 11 -15.74 11.22 -15.55
CA ILE A 11 -16.89 10.30 -15.57
C ILE A 11 -16.79 9.31 -14.40
N ILE A 12 -15.61 8.75 -14.19
CA ILE A 12 -15.34 7.85 -13.05
C ILE A 12 -15.54 8.57 -11.73
N ARG A 13 -15.07 9.83 -11.61
CA ARG A 13 -15.27 10.64 -10.40
C ARG A 13 -16.76 10.90 -10.13
N LEU A 14 -17.53 11.16 -11.16
CA LEU A 14 -18.98 11.35 -11.03
C LEU A 14 -19.65 10.06 -10.56
N TYR A 15 -19.26 8.92 -11.12
CA TYR A 15 -19.73 7.61 -10.66
C TYR A 15 -19.43 7.41 -9.18
N TRP A 16 -18.21 7.68 -8.72
CA TRP A 16 -17.82 7.56 -7.32
C TRP A 16 -18.58 8.51 -6.41
N PHE A 17 -18.84 9.71 -6.88
CA PHE A 17 -19.66 10.69 -6.14
C PHE A 17 -21.09 10.18 -5.92
N ILE A 18 -21.72 9.61 -6.97
CA ILE A 18 -23.10 9.12 -6.91
C ILE A 18 -23.21 7.85 -6.05
N PHE A 19 -22.36 6.86 -6.30
CA PHE A 19 -22.46 5.55 -5.70
C PHE A 19 -21.64 5.37 -4.41
N ARG A 20 -20.64 6.23 -4.20
CA ARG A 20 -19.76 6.22 -3.01
C ARG A 20 -19.32 4.80 -2.64
N PRO A 21 -18.63 4.08 -3.52
CA PRO A 21 -18.29 2.68 -3.30
C PRO A 21 -17.42 2.52 -2.04
N LYS A 22 -17.66 1.44 -1.32
CA LYS A 22 -16.85 1.02 -0.18
C LYS A 22 -15.87 -0.03 -0.67
N THR A 23 -14.59 0.20 -0.44
CA THR A 23 -13.53 -0.73 -0.78
C THR A 23 -12.74 -1.11 0.47
N SER A 24 -11.91 -2.11 0.37
CA SER A 24 -10.98 -2.47 1.43
C SER A 24 -9.64 -2.89 0.86
N GLY A 25 -8.60 -2.54 1.58
CA GLY A 25 -7.24 -2.84 1.22
C GLY A 25 -6.39 -3.16 2.44
N ALA A 26 -5.19 -3.63 2.20
CA ALA A 26 -4.23 -3.93 3.24
C ALA A 26 -2.85 -3.38 2.87
N LYS A 27 -2.12 -2.88 3.88
CA LYS A 27 -0.77 -2.35 3.77
C LYS A 27 0.13 -3.03 4.79
N CYS A 28 1.39 -3.22 4.43
CA CYS A 28 2.35 -3.89 5.29
C CYS A 28 3.67 -3.13 5.42
N VAL A 29 4.08 -2.88 6.65
CA VAL A 29 5.41 -2.35 6.97
C VAL A 29 6.36 -3.55 7.10
N ILE A 30 7.24 -3.73 6.13
CA ILE A 30 8.16 -4.88 6.07
C ILE A 30 9.55 -4.44 6.49
N GLU A 31 10.09 -5.09 7.52
CA GLU A 31 11.42 -4.80 8.05
C GLU A 31 12.44 -5.86 7.64
N HIS A 32 13.63 -5.41 7.28
CA HIS A 32 14.83 -6.23 7.14
C HIS A 32 16.05 -5.47 7.66
N ASN A 33 16.69 -6.00 8.69
CA ASN A 33 17.90 -5.41 9.32
C ASN A 33 17.73 -3.92 9.68
N GLY A 34 16.61 -3.57 10.31
CA GLY A 34 16.31 -2.21 10.77
C GLY A 34 15.85 -1.24 9.69
N LYS A 35 15.76 -1.67 8.44
CA LYS A 35 15.23 -0.87 7.33
C LYS A 35 13.85 -1.35 6.91
N ILE A 36 13.07 -0.43 6.37
CA ILE A 36 11.69 -0.66 5.95
C ILE A 36 11.60 -0.58 4.43
N LEU A 37 10.82 -1.49 3.85
CA LEU A 37 10.56 -1.50 2.42
C LEU A 37 9.50 -0.47 2.04
N PHE A 38 9.86 0.40 1.11
CA PHE A 38 8.93 1.33 0.46
C PHE A 38 8.86 1.03 -1.03
N VAL A 39 7.70 1.21 -1.60
CA VAL A 39 7.45 1.03 -3.03
C VAL A 39 6.83 2.30 -3.62
N ARG A 40 7.12 2.56 -4.89
CA ARG A 40 6.47 3.62 -5.66
C ARG A 40 5.67 2.99 -6.77
N SER A 41 4.35 3.13 -6.71
CA SER A 41 3.48 2.52 -7.71
C SER A 41 3.48 3.29 -9.02
N SER A 42 3.16 2.59 -10.11
CA SER A 42 3.00 3.20 -11.43
C SER A 42 1.71 4.03 -11.56
N TYR A 43 0.82 3.88 -10.61
CA TYR A 43 -0.44 4.63 -10.48
C TYR A 43 -0.47 5.36 -9.13
N ALA A 44 -1.63 5.87 -8.71
CA ALA A 44 -1.82 6.58 -7.43
C ALA A 44 -0.84 7.74 -7.23
N MET A 45 -0.74 8.64 -8.24
CA MET A 45 0.10 9.85 -8.22
C MET A 45 1.60 9.58 -8.09
N LYS A 46 2.04 8.34 -8.35
CA LYS A 46 3.44 7.91 -8.26
C LYS A 46 4.09 8.23 -6.91
N GLN A 47 3.33 8.18 -5.84
CA GLN A 47 3.81 8.41 -4.48
C GLN A 47 4.46 7.15 -3.92
N TRP A 48 5.44 7.35 -3.04
CA TRP A 48 6.00 6.28 -2.24
C TRP A 48 4.99 5.85 -1.17
N THR A 49 4.91 4.55 -0.94
CA THR A 49 3.99 3.94 0.01
C THR A 49 4.54 2.61 0.51
N PHE A 50 3.81 1.96 1.38
CA PHE A 50 4.09 0.58 1.79
C PHE A 50 3.48 -0.41 0.80
N PRO A 51 4.06 -1.62 0.65
CA PRO A 51 3.46 -2.68 -0.16
C PRO A 51 2.06 -3.05 0.32
N GLY A 52 1.21 -3.44 -0.60
CA GLY A 52 -0.14 -3.88 -0.31
C GLY A 52 -1.07 -3.68 -1.49
N GLY A 53 -2.34 -3.95 -1.30
CA GLY A 53 -3.34 -3.80 -2.35
C GLY A 53 -4.75 -4.14 -1.87
N SER A 54 -5.65 -4.21 -2.84
CA SER A 54 -7.07 -4.45 -2.58
C SER A 54 -7.35 -5.88 -2.12
N ILE A 55 -8.24 -6.00 -1.15
CA ILE A 55 -8.72 -7.30 -0.66
C ILE A 55 -9.73 -7.85 -1.66
N LYS A 56 -9.47 -9.05 -2.17
CA LYS A 56 -10.37 -9.74 -3.08
C LYS A 56 -11.53 -10.37 -2.31
N LYS A 57 -12.65 -10.57 -3.00
CA LYS A 57 -13.83 -11.22 -2.44
C LYS A 57 -13.46 -12.59 -1.83
N GLY A 58 -13.82 -12.79 -0.57
CA GLY A 58 -13.53 -14.03 0.16
C GLY A 58 -12.11 -14.16 0.70
N GLU A 59 -11.27 -13.16 0.48
CA GLU A 59 -9.90 -13.12 0.97
C GLU A 59 -9.83 -12.43 2.34
N THR A 60 -9.00 -12.94 3.25
CA THR A 60 -8.71 -12.23 4.50
C THR A 60 -7.66 -11.15 4.28
N PRO A 61 -7.61 -10.09 5.11
CA PRO A 61 -6.54 -9.09 5.02
C PRO A 61 -5.13 -9.69 5.08
N GLU A 62 -4.91 -10.70 5.93
CA GLU A 62 -3.63 -11.40 6.06
C GLU A 62 -3.21 -12.09 4.76
N LYS A 63 -4.15 -12.81 4.14
CA LYS A 63 -3.91 -13.47 2.84
C LYS A 63 -3.63 -12.47 1.74
N THR A 64 -4.34 -11.33 1.76
CA THR A 64 -4.12 -10.22 0.83
C THR A 64 -2.68 -9.73 0.91
N ILE A 65 -2.17 -9.49 2.11
CA ILE A 65 -0.80 -9.01 2.32
C ILE A 65 0.22 -10.02 1.80
N ILE A 66 0.08 -11.28 2.14
CA ILE A 66 1.00 -12.33 1.68
C ILE A 66 1.02 -12.39 0.14
N ARG A 67 -0.14 -12.34 -0.49
CA ARG A 67 -0.29 -12.37 -1.94
C ARG A 67 0.29 -11.12 -2.60
N GLU A 68 -0.12 -9.94 -2.16
CA GLU A 68 0.29 -8.66 -2.74
C GLU A 68 1.79 -8.43 -2.63
N VAL A 69 2.39 -8.73 -1.49
CA VAL A 69 3.83 -8.61 -1.29
C VAL A 69 4.60 -9.54 -2.23
N LYS A 70 4.11 -10.77 -2.40
CA LYS A 70 4.70 -11.72 -3.35
C LYS A 70 4.59 -11.24 -4.79
N GLU A 71 3.42 -10.74 -5.18
CA GLU A 71 3.18 -10.23 -6.54
C GLU A 71 3.98 -8.96 -6.85
N GLU A 72 4.02 -8.01 -5.91
CA GLU A 72 4.66 -6.71 -6.14
C GLU A 72 6.18 -6.75 -6.09
N VAL A 73 6.76 -7.44 -5.11
CA VAL A 73 8.20 -7.38 -4.82
C VAL A 73 8.88 -8.75 -4.66
N GLY A 74 8.14 -9.83 -4.75
CA GLY A 74 8.69 -11.19 -4.73
C GLY A 74 9.14 -11.70 -3.37
N LEU A 75 8.73 -11.07 -2.28
CA LEU A 75 9.14 -11.47 -0.93
C LEU A 75 8.20 -12.49 -0.29
N ASP A 76 8.80 -13.40 0.46
CA ASP A 76 8.12 -14.26 1.41
C ASP A 76 8.30 -13.65 2.81
N ILE A 77 7.23 -13.13 3.37
CA ILE A 77 7.24 -12.45 4.66
C ILE A 77 6.92 -13.41 5.80
N PHE A 78 7.37 -13.08 6.99
CA PHE A 78 7.10 -13.84 8.22
C PHE A 78 6.86 -12.89 9.39
N ASP A 79 6.43 -13.44 10.52
CA ASP A 79 6.10 -12.67 11.74
C ASP A 79 5.08 -11.56 11.47
N LEU A 80 4.01 -11.92 10.76
CA LEU A 80 2.94 -10.99 10.39
C LEU A 80 2.13 -10.60 11.62
N LYS A 81 2.05 -9.28 11.89
CA LYS A 81 1.33 -8.71 13.04
C LYS A 81 0.34 -7.66 12.57
N PHE A 82 -0.86 -7.70 13.12
CA PHE A 82 -1.88 -6.69 12.88
C PHE A 82 -1.56 -5.42 13.71
N LEU A 83 -1.52 -4.27 13.04
CA LEU A 83 -1.24 -2.97 13.68
C LEU A 83 -2.50 -2.17 13.97
N GLY A 84 -3.53 -2.34 13.19
CA GLY A 84 -4.77 -1.58 13.29
C GLY A 84 -5.42 -1.33 11.94
N GLU A 85 -6.51 -0.59 11.94
CA GLU A 85 -7.26 -0.26 10.74
C GLU A 85 -7.78 1.17 10.80
N PHE A 86 -7.99 1.77 9.63
CA PHE A 86 -8.61 3.09 9.52
C PHE A 86 -9.41 3.21 8.22
N ILE A 87 -10.28 4.22 8.16
CA ILE A 87 -11.03 4.56 6.96
C ILE A 87 -10.34 5.73 6.27
N SER A 88 -9.99 5.55 5.01
CA SER A 88 -9.51 6.61 4.13
C SER A 88 -10.60 7.01 3.15
N GLU A 89 -10.83 8.31 2.99
CA GLU A 89 -11.75 8.84 1.99
C GLU A 89 -10.95 9.63 0.95
N LEU A 90 -11.00 9.15 -0.30
CA LEU A 90 -10.38 9.81 -1.43
C LEU A 90 -11.33 9.68 -2.64
N TYR A 91 -11.63 10.81 -3.30
CA TYR A 91 -12.56 10.85 -4.44
C TYR A 91 -13.93 10.20 -4.16
N TYR A 92 -14.46 10.40 -2.94
CA TYR A 92 -15.75 9.84 -2.48
C TYR A 92 -15.76 8.31 -2.31
N ILE A 93 -14.59 7.68 -2.36
CA ILE A 93 -14.44 6.26 -2.04
C ILE A 93 -14.08 6.15 -0.55
N LYS A 94 -14.84 5.33 0.18
CA LYS A 94 -14.48 4.92 1.54
C LYS A 94 -13.67 3.64 1.45
N ASP A 95 -12.39 3.74 1.73
CA ASP A 95 -11.47 2.61 1.70
C ASP A 95 -11.06 2.24 3.13
N LYS A 96 -11.40 1.03 3.54
CA LYS A 96 -10.96 0.50 4.83
C LYS A 96 -9.58 -0.12 4.67
N VAL A 97 -8.59 0.44 5.37
CA VAL A 97 -7.20 0.03 5.28
C VAL A 97 -6.82 -0.78 6.51
N TYR A 98 -6.45 -2.04 6.30
CA TYR A 98 -5.90 -2.92 7.34
C TYR A 98 -4.38 -2.83 7.29
N CYS A 99 -3.77 -2.55 8.43
CA CYS A 99 -2.34 -2.31 8.54
C CYS A 99 -1.65 -3.44 9.28
N PHE A 100 -0.53 -3.90 8.72
CA PHE A 100 0.29 -4.98 9.26
C PHE A 100 1.75 -4.58 9.32
N SER A 101 2.50 -5.26 10.16
CA SER A 101 3.95 -5.31 10.08
C SER A 101 4.38 -6.76 9.83
N ALA A 102 5.53 -6.91 9.21
CA ALA A 102 6.14 -8.22 8.94
C ALA A 102 7.65 -8.06 8.80
N LYS A 103 8.34 -9.19 8.66
CA LYS A 103 9.78 -9.24 8.44
C LYS A 103 10.10 -10.00 7.16
N SER A 104 11.24 -9.67 6.56
CA SER A 104 11.83 -10.41 5.46
C SER A 104 13.20 -10.93 5.83
N ARG A 105 13.52 -12.16 5.42
CA ARG A 105 14.86 -12.74 5.62
C ARG A 105 15.89 -12.23 4.62
N THR A 106 15.44 -11.64 3.51
CA THR A 106 16.29 -11.14 2.45
C THR A 106 15.93 -9.71 2.06
N LYS A 107 16.91 -8.96 1.58
CA LYS A 107 16.70 -7.65 0.95
C LYS A 107 16.46 -7.74 -0.56
N GLU A 108 16.66 -8.92 -1.15
CA GLU A 108 16.55 -9.13 -2.60
C GLU A 108 15.10 -9.03 -3.06
N LEU A 109 14.85 -8.17 -4.05
CA LEU A 109 13.52 -7.90 -4.57
C LEU A 109 13.38 -8.36 -6.01
N LYS A 110 12.20 -8.90 -6.34
CA LYS A 110 11.76 -9.13 -7.71
C LYS A 110 10.57 -8.22 -7.98
N ILE A 111 10.83 -7.04 -8.52
CA ILE A 111 9.82 -6.01 -8.72
C ILE A 111 8.96 -6.34 -9.94
N ASN A 112 7.64 -6.32 -9.76
CA ASN A 112 6.69 -6.35 -10.87
C ASN A 112 6.63 -4.96 -11.51
N LYS A 113 7.32 -4.78 -12.63
CA LYS A 113 7.47 -3.49 -13.31
C LYS A 113 6.19 -2.93 -13.90
N TYR A 114 5.13 -3.74 -14.02
CA TYR A 114 3.81 -3.26 -14.45
C TYR A 114 3.09 -2.47 -13.36
N GLU A 115 3.35 -2.79 -12.09
CA GLU A 115 2.69 -2.18 -10.94
C GLU A 115 3.61 -1.25 -10.14
N ILE A 116 4.90 -1.58 -10.07
CA ILE A 116 5.89 -0.89 -9.22
C ILE A 116 6.97 -0.26 -10.09
N LEU A 117 7.14 1.06 -9.97
CA LEU A 117 8.20 1.81 -10.65
C LEU A 117 9.55 1.64 -9.95
N GLU A 118 9.54 1.73 -8.62
CA GLU A 118 10.73 1.65 -7.79
C GLU A 118 10.39 1.01 -6.45
N ALA A 119 11.36 0.35 -5.85
CA ALA A 119 11.29 -0.13 -4.48
C ALA A 119 12.66 0.00 -3.82
N GLY A 120 12.68 0.16 -2.51
CA GLY A 120 13.93 0.26 -1.78
C GLY A 120 13.73 0.16 -0.27
N TRP A 121 14.84 -0.04 0.42
CA TRP A 121 14.91 -0.15 1.87
C TRP A 121 15.42 1.14 2.46
N PHE A 122 14.66 1.73 3.36
CA PHE A 122 14.96 3.02 3.98
C PHE A 122 14.75 2.96 5.49
N LEU A 123 15.39 3.86 6.21
CA LEU A 123 15.05 4.08 7.62
C LEU A 123 13.65 4.71 7.70
N ILE A 124 12.87 4.32 8.72
CA ILE A 124 11.49 4.79 8.87
C ILE A 124 11.40 6.34 9.00
N ASP A 125 12.44 6.98 9.49
CA ASP A 125 12.49 8.44 9.63
C ASP A 125 13.20 9.13 8.46
N ASN A 126 13.63 8.39 7.45
CA ASN A 126 14.27 8.92 6.24
C ASN A 126 13.61 8.34 5.00
N ILE A 127 12.31 8.58 4.88
CA ILE A 127 11.48 8.06 3.80
C ILE A 127 11.64 8.87 2.51
N PRO A 128 11.52 8.23 1.35
CA PRO A 128 11.55 8.94 0.07
C PRO A 128 10.29 9.78 -0.15
N HIS A 129 10.41 10.84 -0.93
CA HIS A 129 9.29 11.73 -1.28
C HIS A 129 8.99 11.71 -2.79
N PRO A 130 7.74 11.98 -3.21
CA PRO A 130 6.57 12.27 -2.39
C PRO A 130 6.01 11.04 -1.68
N PHE A 131 5.50 11.21 -0.45
CA PHE A 131 4.97 10.15 0.39
C PHE A 131 3.46 10.33 0.57
N GLY A 132 2.69 9.25 0.42
CA GLY A 132 1.23 9.30 0.40
C GLY A 132 0.59 9.52 1.77
N ALA A 133 -0.60 10.13 1.80
CA ALA A 133 -1.35 10.38 3.03
C ALA A 133 -1.77 9.08 3.75
N VAL A 134 -2.18 8.07 3.00
CA VAL A 134 -2.49 6.75 3.57
C VAL A 134 -1.24 6.14 4.20
N ALA A 135 -0.10 6.23 3.52
CA ALA A 135 1.17 5.73 4.02
C ALA A 135 1.62 6.45 5.30
N GLU A 136 1.35 7.74 5.44
CA GLU A 136 1.61 8.48 6.69
C GLU A 136 0.83 7.88 7.88
N LYS A 137 -0.43 7.53 7.69
CA LYS A 137 -1.24 6.90 8.74
C LYS A 137 -0.74 5.51 9.10
N VAL A 138 -0.34 4.72 8.13
CA VAL A 138 0.27 3.39 8.34
C VAL A 138 1.57 3.52 9.15
N LYS A 139 2.41 4.49 8.80
CA LYS A 139 3.65 4.81 9.52
C LYS A 139 3.37 5.17 10.98
N GLU A 140 2.38 6.01 11.23
CA GLU A 140 1.97 6.41 12.59
C GLU A 140 1.56 5.18 13.43
N LEU A 141 0.74 4.30 12.88
CA LEU A 141 0.34 3.06 13.56
C LEU A 141 1.54 2.17 13.86
N TYR A 142 2.45 2.01 12.91
CA TYR A 142 3.66 1.23 13.10
C TYR A 142 4.54 1.77 14.23
N LYS A 143 4.78 3.09 14.24
CA LYS A 143 5.60 3.75 15.28
C LYS A 143 4.96 3.60 16.65
N THR A 144 3.66 3.83 16.77
CA THR A 144 2.92 3.72 18.05
C THR A 144 3.01 2.29 18.63
N LYS A 145 2.94 1.26 17.79
CA LYS A 145 2.99 -0.13 18.25
C LYS A 145 4.40 -0.62 18.60
N ASN A 146 5.44 0.09 18.14
CA ASN A 146 6.84 -0.30 18.35
C ASN A 146 7.62 0.65 19.29
N GLU A 147 6.92 1.56 19.94
CA GLU A 147 7.46 2.41 21.01
C GLU A 147 7.42 1.71 22.38
#